data_b04277c131d85a3d8f1cae2802713c2a
#
_entry.id   b04277c131d85a3d8f1cae2802713c2a
#
_cell.length_a   1.000
_cell.length_b   1.000
_cell.length_c   1.000
_cell.angle_alpha   90.00
_cell.angle_beta   90.00
_cell.angle_gamma   90.00
#
_symmetry.space_group_name_H-M   'P 1'
#
loop_
_entity.id
_entity.type
_entity.pdbx_description
1 polymer ?
#
loop_
_entity_poly.entity_id
_entity_poly.type
_entity_poly.pdbx_seq_one_letter_code
_entity_poly.pdbx_strand_id
1 'polypeptide(L)'
;MQQLRDLHVLILGLGASGLAMARWCARHGAVVTVADTREAPPQLPTLQAECSGVRFVSGAFTASLVEGTPIRAVFRSPGLAPDVVAPVVDAARAAGLWQGGELSLFGAGLQDLQSRFGYSPQVLAITGTNGKTTVTSLTGQLVARAGKTVKVAGNIGPTLLDTLSDAMAQAEGDAQALEQQEREAEEAQAAEAARLVEEAAQAEAAAQAAAKAKPEEQAQAVAQESETTEPQHAEANEAPSEVAVAAEEEEAAPLLVQAPVRLSAMARVLPQVWVLELSSFQLDSSEGFEPTAATVLNVTQDHLDWHGTMKAYADAKAHIFGQKALMVLNRDDAAVMGMLPEPIRVKLQKPVVRAHVTFGGDMPQRPGDYGIEAVNGMTWLVRALEADETRKRRKDEEQELHIQRLMPADALRIRGRHNAVNALAALALASSAGCQLAPMLYGLREYRGEPHRVEPVAIVNEVEYFDDSKGTNVGATVAALLGLGADRRIVVILGGDGKGQDFSPLLAPVAQHVRAAVLIGRDAPRIRDSLQSCGVTLQDAADLQAAVQACAQLAQAGDAVLLSPACASLDMFRNYEHRAEVFRDAVAELADAAGVSMEGAL
;
A
#
# COMPACT_ATOMS: atom_id res chain seq x y z
N MET A 1 -6.14 -22.10 8.83
CA MET A 1 -7.51 -21.54 9.05
C MET A 1 -8.49 -22.65 9.45
N GLN A 2 -8.72 -22.80 10.76
CA GLN A 2 -9.63 -23.86 11.25
C GLN A 2 -11.08 -23.68 10.80
N GLN A 3 -11.51 -22.44 10.59
CA GLN A 3 -12.89 -22.12 10.16
C GLN A 3 -13.29 -22.66 8.78
N LEU A 4 -12.31 -22.91 7.89
CA LEU A 4 -12.57 -23.46 6.55
C LEU A 4 -12.59 -24.98 6.51
N ARG A 5 -12.05 -25.65 7.52
CA ARG A 5 -11.90 -27.10 7.55
C ARG A 5 -13.28 -27.77 7.52
N ASP A 6 -13.47 -28.68 6.55
CA ASP A 6 -14.72 -29.42 6.30
C ASP A 6 -15.93 -28.50 5.97
N LEU A 7 -15.70 -27.18 5.78
CA LEU A 7 -16.76 -26.26 5.40
C LEU A 7 -17.09 -26.41 3.91
N HIS A 8 -18.37 -26.54 3.58
CA HIS A 8 -18.82 -26.49 2.19
C HIS A 8 -18.89 -25.05 1.71
N VAL A 9 -18.05 -24.71 0.74
CA VAL A 9 -17.85 -23.35 0.19
C VAL A 9 -18.32 -23.30 -1.25
N LEU A 10 -19.12 -22.29 -1.58
CA LEU A 10 -19.47 -21.90 -2.95
C LEU A 10 -18.69 -20.66 -3.36
N ILE A 11 -18.02 -20.74 -4.50
CA ILE A 11 -17.33 -19.61 -5.12
C ILE A 11 -18.05 -19.23 -6.42
N LEU A 12 -18.46 -17.98 -6.54
CA LEU A 12 -19.14 -17.44 -7.73
C LEU A 12 -18.12 -16.75 -8.63
N GLY A 13 -18.01 -17.24 -9.87
CA GLY A 13 -17.12 -16.72 -10.92
C GLY A 13 -15.71 -17.30 -10.84
N LEU A 14 -15.21 -17.78 -11.99
CA LEU A 14 -13.88 -18.36 -12.16
C LEU A 14 -13.00 -17.42 -13.00
N GLY A 15 -12.70 -16.24 -12.43
CA GLY A 15 -11.62 -15.35 -12.84
C GLY A 15 -10.36 -15.60 -12.00
N ALA A 16 -9.38 -14.70 -12.06
CA ALA A 16 -8.14 -14.81 -11.25
C ALA A 16 -8.44 -14.88 -9.74
N SER A 17 -9.26 -13.98 -9.19
CA SER A 17 -9.66 -14.01 -7.78
C SER A 17 -10.48 -15.25 -7.43
N GLY A 18 -11.34 -15.73 -8.34
CA GLY A 18 -12.11 -16.96 -8.12
C GLY A 18 -11.22 -18.19 -8.00
N LEU A 19 -10.21 -18.30 -8.85
CA LEU A 19 -9.20 -19.37 -8.79
C LEU A 19 -8.37 -19.28 -7.50
N ALA A 20 -7.91 -18.07 -7.14
CA ALA A 20 -7.16 -17.85 -5.90
C ALA A 20 -7.97 -18.25 -4.65
N MET A 21 -9.25 -17.88 -4.61
CA MET A 21 -10.16 -18.29 -3.53
C MET A 21 -10.36 -19.82 -3.50
N ALA A 22 -10.49 -20.48 -4.66
CA ALA A 22 -10.64 -21.93 -4.73
C ALA A 22 -9.39 -22.66 -4.22
N ARG A 23 -8.18 -22.22 -4.65
CA ARG A 23 -6.88 -22.72 -4.15
C ARG A 23 -6.78 -22.58 -2.63
N TRP A 24 -7.08 -21.37 -2.14
CA TRP A 24 -7.01 -21.05 -0.72
C TRP A 24 -7.93 -21.93 0.12
N CYS A 25 -9.22 -21.99 -0.25
CA CYS A 25 -10.20 -22.78 0.47
C CYS A 25 -9.89 -24.27 0.45
N ALA A 26 -9.50 -24.83 -0.71
CA ALA A 26 -9.13 -26.23 -0.86
C ALA A 26 -7.87 -26.57 -0.01
N ARG A 27 -6.84 -25.73 -0.04
CA ARG A 27 -5.61 -25.89 0.79
C ARG A 27 -5.93 -25.92 2.28
N HIS A 28 -6.95 -25.20 2.72
CA HIS A 28 -7.38 -25.17 4.12
C HIS A 28 -8.47 -26.20 4.47
N GLY A 29 -8.71 -27.18 3.61
CA GLY A 29 -9.56 -28.32 3.88
C GLY A 29 -11.05 -28.09 3.68
N ALA A 30 -11.46 -27.04 2.96
CA ALA A 30 -12.85 -26.81 2.59
C ALA A 30 -13.30 -27.75 1.44
N VAL A 31 -14.59 -28.09 1.43
CA VAL A 31 -15.24 -28.75 0.30
C VAL A 31 -15.74 -27.69 -0.66
N VAL A 32 -15.01 -27.46 -1.78
CA VAL A 32 -15.22 -26.32 -2.65
C VAL A 32 -16.06 -26.67 -3.87
N THR A 33 -17.07 -25.84 -4.13
CA THR A 33 -17.80 -25.79 -5.41
C THR A 33 -17.57 -24.42 -6.04
N VAL A 34 -17.16 -24.40 -7.31
CA VAL A 34 -17.05 -23.17 -8.10
C VAL A 34 -18.17 -23.14 -9.13
N ALA A 35 -18.94 -22.05 -9.17
CA ALA A 35 -19.98 -21.82 -10.16
C ALA A 35 -19.59 -20.65 -11.09
N ASP A 36 -19.81 -20.80 -12.40
CA ASP A 36 -19.61 -19.74 -13.38
C ASP A 36 -20.74 -19.77 -14.43
N THR A 37 -21.13 -18.62 -14.95
CA THR A 37 -22.16 -18.55 -16.00
C THR A 37 -21.67 -19.09 -17.35
N ARG A 38 -20.35 -19.17 -17.53
CA ARG A 38 -19.71 -19.69 -18.74
C ARG A 38 -19.44 -21.20 -18.61
N GLU A 39 -19.60 -21.94 -19.69
CA GLU A 39 -19.28 -23.38 -19.73
C GLU A 39 -17.76 -23.63 -19.63
N ALA A 40 -16.95 -22.80 -20.24
CA ALA A 40 -15.50 -22.90 -20.27
C ALA A 40 -14.83 -21.56 -19.92
N PRO A 41 -14.86 -21.11 -18.64
CA PRO A 41 -14.14 -19.92 -18.23
C PRO A 41 -12.62 -20.12 -18.37
N PRO A 42 -11.83 -19.04 -18.64
CA PRO A 42 -10.40 -19.15 -18.95
C PRO A 42 -9.56 -19.89 -17.90
N GLN A 43 -9.96 -19.84 -16.64
CA GLN A 43 -9.22 -20.46 -15.53
C GLN A 43 -9.66 -21.91 -15.23
N LEU A 44 -10.63 -22.48 -15.98
CA LEU A 44 -11.12 -23.83 -15.73
C LEU A 44 -10.04 -24.92 -15.90
N PRO A 45 -9.18 -24.89 -16.95
CA PRO A 45 -8.10 -25.87 -17.08
C PRO A 45 -7.13 -25.84 -15.90
N THR A 46 -6.80 -24.64 -15.42
CA THR A 46 -5.91 -24.45 -14.26
C THR A 46 -6.55 -24.97 -12.97
N LEU A 47 -7.84 -24.66 -12.74
CA LEU A 47 -8.58 -25.19 -11.60
C LEU A 47 -8.57 -26.71 -11.56
N GLN A 48 -8.84 -27.37 -12.71
CA GLN A 48 -8.88 -28.83 -12.82
C GLN A 48 -7.51 -29.48 -12.61
N ALA A 49 -6.44 -28.84 -13.08
CA ALA A 49 -5.09 -29.34 -12.92
C ALA A 49 -4.58 -29.24 -11.47
N GLU A 50 -4.89 -28.13 -10.78
CA GLU A 50 -4.31 -27.84 -9.47
C GLU A 50 -5.21 -28.22 -8.29
N CYS A 51 -6.54 -28.25 -8.49
CA CYS A 51 -7.53 -28.46 -7.44
C CYS A 51 -8.47 -29.63 -7.81
N SER A 52 -7.94 -30.84 -7.93
CA SER A 52 -8.66 -32.03 -8.39
C SER A 52 -9.91 -32.41 -7.55
N GLY A 53 -10.01 -31.92 -6.31
CA GLY A 53 -11.18 -32.14 -5.42
C GLY A 53 -12.27 -31.08 -5.54
N VAL A 54 -12.08 -30.02 -6.35
CA VAL A 54 -13.04 -28.92 -6.49
C VAL A 54 -14.07 -29.25 -7.57
N ARG A 55 -15.34 -29.11 -7.22
CA ARG A 55 -16.46 -29.29 -8.16
C ARG A 55 -16.70 -28.01 -8.95
N PHE A 56 -16.77 -28.11 -10.27
CA PHE A 56 -17.18 -27.00 -11.15
C PHE A 56 -18.63 -27.20 -11.62
N VAL A 57 -19.41 -26.10 -11.63
CA VAL A 57 -20.80 -26.05 -12.10
C VAL A 57 -20.95 -24.86 -13.04
N SER A 58 -21.38 -25.10 -14.28
CA SER A 58 -21.71 -24.02 -15.23
C SER A 58 -23.19 -23.73 -15.23
N GLY A 59 -23.59 -22.49 -15.48
CA GLY A 59 -24.98 -22.08 -15.62
C GLY A 59 -25.33 -20.80 -14.84
N ALA A 60 -26.61 -20.42 -14.90
CA ALA A 60 -27.09 -19.23 -14.23
C ALA A 60 -26.95 -19.31 -12.70
N PHE A 61 -26.67 -18.18 -12.07
CA PHE A 61 -26.63 -18.09 -10.62
C PHE A 61 -28.05 -18.04 -10.05
N THR A 62 -28.49 -19.14 -9.47
CA THR A 62 -29.85 -19.32 -8.91
C THR A 62 -29.76 -19.65 -7.42
N ALA A 63 -30.84 -19.37 -6.66
CA ALA A 63 -30.91 -19.68 -5.23
C ALA A 63 -30.68 -21.17 -4.92
N SER A 64 -30.98 -22.06 -5.87
CA SER A 64 -30.77 -23.52 -5.73
C SER A 64 -29.29 -23.93 -5.58
N LEU A 65 -28.35 -23.06 -5.88
CA LEU A 65 -26.93 -23.29 -5.56
C LEU A 65 -26.67 -23.31 -4.04
N VAL A 66 -27.55 -22.70 -3.25
CA VAL A 66 -27.47 -22.60 -1.78
C VAL A 66 -28.62 -23.37 -1.10
N GLU A 67 -29.85 -23.15 -1.55
CA GLU A 67 -31.05 -23.75 -0.93
C GLU A 67 -31.04 -25.28 -1.03
N GLY A 68 -31.25 -25.94 0.12
CA GLY A 68 -31.25 -27.41 0.20
C GLY A 68 -29.88 -28.07 0.01
N THR A 69 -28.79 -27.29 -0.03
CA THR A 69 -27.42 -27.78 -0.17
C THR A 69 -26.65 -27.72 1.15
N PRO A 70 -25.50 -28.42 1.26
CA PRO A 70 -24.65 -28.34 2.42
C PRO A 70 -23.80 -27.04 2.47
N ILE A 71 -23.93 -26.12 1.51
CA ILE A 71 -23.15 -24.85 1.47
C ILE A 71 -23.35 -24.05 2.76
N ARG A 72 -22.23 -23.55 3.31
CA ARG A 72 -22.19 -22.75 4.55
C ARG A 72 -21.44 -21.44 4.38
N ALA A 73 -20.75 -21.24 3.24
CA ALA A 73 -20.12 -19.96 2.90
C ALA A 73 -20.22 -19.72 1.39
N VAL A 74 -20.37 -18.44 1.01
CA VAL A 74 -20.45 -18.00 -0.39
C VAL A 74 -19.47 -16.86 -0.60
N PHE A 75 -18.51 -17.08 -1.50
CA PHE A 75 -17.55 -16.04 -1.89
C PHE A 75 -17.73 -15.68 -3.37
N ARG A 76 -17.64 -14.39 -3.69
CA ARG A 76 -17.84 -13.92 -5.07
C ARG A 76 -16.59 -13.26 -5.66
N SER A 77 -16.36 -13.52 -6.93
CA SER A 77 -15.37 -12.79 -7.74
C SER A 77 -15.82 -11.34 -7.90
N PRO A 78 -14.90 -10.36 -7.79
CA PRO A 78 -15.26 -8.94 -7.80
C PRO A 78 -15.85 -8.45 -9.13
N GLY A 79 -15.55 -9.12 -10.26
CA GLY A 79 -16.06 -8.74 -11.59
C GLY A 79 -17.53 -9.07 -11.87
N LEU A 80 -18.20 -9.79 -10.96
CA LEU A 80 -19.60 -10.15 -11.13
C LEU A 80 -20.52 -9.01 -10.69
N ALA A 81 -21.42 -8.57 -11.58
CA ALA A 81 -22.38 -7.51 -11.26
C ALA A 81 -23.37 -7.95 -10.17
N PRO A 82 -23.80 -7.03 -9.28
CA PRO A 82 -24.65 -7.35 -8.13
C PRO A 82 -25.96 -8.02 -8.50
N ASP A 83 -26.60 -7.59 -9.57
CA ASP A 83 -27.87 -8.13 -10.08
C ASP A 83 -27.73 -9.59 -10.55
N VAL A 84 -26.60 -9.93 -11.15
CA VAL A 84 -26.32 -11.29 -11.63
C VAL A 84 -26.16 -12.28 -10.49
N VAL A 85 -25.56 -11.86 -9.37
CA VAL A 85 -25.31 -12.74 -8.21
C VAL A 85 -26.42 -12.65 -7.15
N ALA A 86 -27.33 -11.67 -7.24
CA ALA A 86 -28.36 -11.41 -6.24
C ALA A 86 -29.15 -12.65 -5.80
N PRO A 87 -29.62 -13.56 -6.71
CA PRO A 87 -30.38 -14.73 -6.28
C PRO A 87 -29.63 -15.64 -5.31
N VAL A 88 -28.32 -15.78 -5.48
CA VAL A 88 -27.47 -16.62 -4.61
C VAL A 88 -27.12 -15.88 -3.33
N VAL A 89 -26.76 -14.60 -3.44
CA VAL A 89 -26.35 -13.76 -2.29
C VAL A 89 -27.52 -13.56 -1.32
N ASP A 90 -28.73 -13.33 -1.84
CA ASP A 90 -29.93 -13.16 -1.01
C ASP A 90 -30.33 -14.47 -0.33
N ALA A 91 -30.28 -15.61 -1.02
CA ALA A 91 -30.49 -16.93 -0.41
C ALA A 91 -29.45 -17.22 0.69
N ALA A 92 -28.18 -16.92 0.44
CA ALA A 92 -27.10 -17.06 1.43
C ALA A 92 -27.31 -16.15 2.65
N ARG A 93 -27.74 -14.90 2.42
CA ARG A 93 -28.06 -13.94 3.49
C ARG A 93 -29.24 -14.42 4.33
N ALA A 94 -30.31 -14.87 3.69
CA ALA A 94 -31.49 -15.40 4.36
C ALA A 94 -31.17 -16.64 5.21
N ALA A 95 -30.20 -17.45 4.78
CA ALA A 95 -29.71 -18.61 5.52
C ALA A 95 -28.62 -18.28 6.57
N GLY A 96 -28.22 -17.01 6.73
CA GLY A 96 -27.20 -16.58 7.67
C GLY A 96 -25.80 -17.13 7.37
N LEU A 97 -25.48 -17.40 6.09
CA LEU A 97 -24.21 -17.97 5.70
C LEU A 97 -23.11 -16.90 5.68
N TRP A 98 -21.87 -17.34 5.89
CA TRP A 98 -20.72 -16.47 5.70
C TRP A 98 -20.59 -16.03 4.24
N GLN A 99 -20.54 -14.72 4.02
CA GLN A 99 -20.43 -14.12 2.70
C GLN A 99 -19.22 -13.21 2.61
N GLY A 100 -18.68 -13.05 1.40
CA GLY A 100 -17.59 -12.14 1.17
C GLY A 100 -16.95 -12.32 -0.21
N GLY A 101 -15.71 -11.89 -0.29
CA GLY A 101 -14.85 -12.03 -1.46
C GLY A 101 -13.42 -12.39 -1.04
N GLU A 102 -12.51 -12.24 -1.99
CA GLU A 102 -11.09 -12.52 -1.76
C GLU A 102 -10.51 -11.71 -0.58
N LEU A 103 -10.88 -10.43 -0.45
CA LEU A 103 -10.43 -9.56 0.63
C LEU A 103 -10.90 -10.06 2.01
N SER A 104 -12.11 -10.60 2.10
CA SER A 104 -12.64 -11.19 3.35
C SER A 104 -11.85 -12.43 3.77
N LEU A 105 -11.49 -13.29 2.82
CA LEU A 105 -10.65 -14.47 3.08
C LEU A 105 -9.20 -14.07 3.45
N PHE A 106 -8.66 -13.06 2.81
CA PHE A 106 -7.34 -12.50 3.15
C PHE A 106 -7.32 -11.96 4.58
N GLY A 107 -8.33 -11.17 4.96
CA GLY A 107 -8.47 -10.66 6.34
C GLY A 107 -8.58 -11.79 7.36
N ALA A 108 -9.39 -12.81 7.09
CA ALA A 108 -9.51 -14.01 7.93
C ALA A 108 -8.17 -14.78 8.01
N GLY A 109 -7.41 -14.84 6.92
CA GLY A 109 -6.05 -15.42 6.89
C GLY A 109 -5.09 -14.69 7.83
N LEU A 110 -5.07 -13.36 7.80
CA LEU A 110 -4.24 -12.56 8.71
C LEU A 110 -4.66 -12.75 10.18
N GLN A 111 -5.96 -12.85 10.48
CA GLN A 111 -6.45 -13.13 11.83
C GLN A 111 -6.03 -14.52 12.33
N ASP A 112 -6.06 -15.55 11.46
CA ASP A 112 -5.56 -16.89 11.81
C ASP A 112 -4.05 -16.86 12.12
N LEU A 113 -3.25 -16.15 11.31
CA LEU A 113 -1.81 -15.98 11.53
C LEU A 113 -1.53 -15.21 12.83
N GLN A 114 -2.32 -14.18 13.14
CA GLN A 114 -2.23 -13.46 14.40
C GLN A 114 -2.51 -14.39 15.59
N SER A 115 -3.58 -15.18 15.51
CA SER A 115 -4.00 -16.08 16.61
C SER A 115 -2.99 -17.20 16.84
N ARG A 116 -2.35 -17.71 15.78
CA ARG A 116 -1.41 -18.86 15.87
C ARG A 116 0.01 -18.45 16.18
N PHE A 117 0.47 -17.34 15.63
CA PHE A 117 1.88 -16.97 15.62
C PHE A 117 2.17 -15.60 16.24
N GLY A 118 1.13 -14.82 16.61
CA GLY A 118 1.27 -13.44 17.05
C GLY A 118 1.60 -12.46 15.91
N TYR A 119 1.40 -12.86 14.64
CA TYR A 119 1.70 -12.04 13.48
C TYR A 119 0.70 -10.89 13.31
N SER A 120 1.17 -9.65 13.37
CA SER A 120 0.36 -8.44 13.26
C SER A 120 1.04 -7.43 12.31
N PRO A 121 0.88 -7.61 10.99
CA PRO A 121 1.50 -6.74 10.01
C PRO A 121 0.80 -5.38 9.92
N GLN A 122 1.51 -4.38 9.39
CA GLN A 122 0.88 -3.14 8.94
C GLN A 122 0.20 -3.38 7.59
N VAL A 123 -1.06 -3.01 7.44
CA VAL A 123 -1.81 -3.12 6.18
C VAL A 123 -2.14 -1.72 5.68
N LEU A 124 -1.59 -1.36 4.52
CA LEU A 124 -1.80 -0.10 3.84
C LEU A 124 -2.69 -0.33 2.63
N ALA A 125 -3.89 0.25 2.61
CA ALA A 125 -4.89 0.00 1.59
C ALA A 125 -5.13 1.23 0.70
N ILE A 126 -5.12 1.04 -0.61
CA ILE A 126 -5.23 2.10 -1.61
C ILE A 126 -6.39 1.81 -2.57
N THR A 127 -7.32 2.78 -2.70
CA THR A 127 -8.33 2.81 -3.76
C THR A 127 -8.45 4.21 -4.35
N GLY A 128 -9.30 4.36 -5.33
CA GLY A 128 -9.58 5.61 -6.04
C GLY A 128 -10.09 5.31 -7.44
N THR A 129 -10.54 6.29 -8.19
CA THR A 129 -10.79 6.10 -9.62
C THR A 129 -9.45 6.02 -10.35
N ASN A 130 -8.56 6.98 -10.11
CA ASN A 130 -7.26 7.11 -10.78
C ASN A 130 -6.10 7.11 -9.77
N GLY A 131 -4.88 6.82 -10.22
CA GLY A 131 -3.66 6.88 -9.42
C GLY A 131 -3.37 5.65 -8.55
N LYS A 132 -4.29 4.70 -8.42
CA LYS A 132 -4.15 3.52 -7.54
C LYS A 132 -2.81 2.81 -7.70
N THR A 133 -2.51 2.35 -8.91
CA THR A 133 -1.30 1.57 -9.21
C THR A 133 -0.04 2.35 -8.89
N THR A 134 0.02 3.61 -9.31
CA THR A 134 1.17 4.50 -9.02
C THR A 134 1.39 4.65 -7.52
N VAL A 135 0.34 4.93 -6.75
CA VAL A 135 0.47 5.10 -5.29
C VAL A 135 0.79 3.77 -4.61
N THR A 136 0.22 2.65 -5.08
CA THR A 136 0.47 1.32 -4.51
C THR A 136 1.92 0.89 -4.73
N SER A 137 2.41 0.94 -5.97
CA SER A 137 3.80 0.58 -6.30
C SER A 137 4.79 1.51 -5.61
N LEU A 138 4.53 2.82 -5.66
CA LEU A 138 5.36 3.81 -4.98
C LEU A 138 5.39 3.57 -3.46
N THR A 139 4.25 3.37 -2.80
CA THR A 139 4.21 3.05 -1.37
C THR A 139 5.01 1.80 -1.05
N GLY A 140 4.87 0.73 -1.85
CA GLY A 140 5.66 -0.50 -1.72
C GLY A 140 7.17 -0.22 -1.80
N GLN A 141 7.60 0.57 -2.78
CA GLN A 141 9.01 0.97 -2.93
C GLN A 141 9.51 1.80 -1.73
N LEU A 142 8.72 2.77 -1.24
CA LEU A 142 9.10 3.59 -0.09
C LEU A 142 9.26 2.74 1.17
N VAL A 143 8.36 1.80 1.41
CA VAL A 143 8.41 0.87 2.54
C VAL A 143 9.65 -0.04 2.46
N ALA A 144 9.95 -0.59 1.27
CA ALA A 144 11.14 -1.41 1.04
C ALA A 144 12.43 -0.59 1.28
N ARG A 145 12.49 0.65 0.77
CA ARG A 145 13.63 1.56 0.98
C ARG A 145 13.82 1.96 2.44
N ALA A 146 12.75 1.97 3.23
CA ALA A 146 12.83 2.18 4.67
C ALA A 146 13.30 0.93 5.46
N GLY A 147 13.69 -0.15 4.77
CA GLY A 147 14.24 -1.36 5.38
C GLY A 147 13.20 -2.34 5.91
N LYS A 148 11.92 -2.19 5.56
CA LYS A 148 10.86 -3.12 5.96
C LYS A 148 10.60 -4.16 4.87
N THR A 149 10.31 -5.40 5.28
CA THR A 149 9.82 -6.43 4.37
C THR A 149 8.38 -6.12 3.97
N VAL A 150 8.11 -6.06 2.65
CA VAL A 150 6.82 -5.65 2.10
C VAL A 150 6.34 -6.59 1.01
N LYS A 151 5.03 -6.82 0.95
CA LYS A 151 4.36 -7.44 -0.19
C LYS A 151 3.31 -6.48 -0.74
N VAL A 152 3.23 -6.43 -2.06
CA VAL A 152 2.24 -5.65 -2.81
C VAL A 152 1.31 -6.63 -3.50
N ALA A 153 -0.01 -6.43 -3.39
CA ALA A 153 -1.00 -7.37 -3.94
C ALA A 153 -2.35 -6.69 -4.23
N GLY A 154 -3.22 -7.41 -4.87
CA GLY A 154 -4.62 -7.04 -5.11
C GLY A 154 -4.94 -6.74 -6.56
N ASN A 155 -5.68 -5.69 -6.84
CA ASN A 155 -6.15 -5.34 -8.20
C ASN A 155 -5.01 -5.06 -9.21
N ILE A 156 -3.82 -4.76 -8.73
CA ILE A 156 -2.60 -4.60 -9.55
C ILE A 156 -2.03 -5.96 -10.02
N GLY A 157 -2.40 -7.06 -9.31
CA GLY A 157 -1.74 -8.36 -9.42
C GLY A 157 -0.38 -8.40 -8.68
N PRO A 158 0.00 -9.57 -8.16
CA PRO A 158 -0.80 -10.80 -8.06
C PRO A 158 -2.00 -10.67 -7.11
N THR A 159 -2.87 -11.70 -7.06
CA THR A 159 -4.04 -11.74 -6.19
C THR A 159 -3.65 -11.71 -4.71
N LEU A 160 -4.58 -11.29 -3.84
CA LEU A 160 -4.33 -11.20 -2.39
C LEU A 160 -3.99 -12.57 -1.80
N LEU A 161 -4.78 -13.59 -2.13
CA LEU A 161 -4.64 -14.93 -1.55
C LEU A 161 -3.47 -15.73 -2.11
N ASP A 162 -3.15 -15.60 -3.41
CA ASP A 162 -1.94 -16.22 -3.94
C ASP A 162 -0.70 -15.60 -3.30
N THR A 163 -0.63 -14.25 -3.18
CA THR A 163 0.50 -13.57 -2.52
C THR A 163 0.63 -13.97 -1.05
N LEU A 164 -0.49 -14.12 -0.32
CA LEU A 164 -0.45 -14.56 1.08
C LEU A 164 0.01 -16.02 1.18
N SER A 165 -0.46 -16.89 0.28
CA SER A 165 -0.05 -18.30 0.21
C SER A 165 1.44 -18.46 -0.04
N ASP A 166 1.98 -17.67 -0.99
CA ASP A 166 3.40 -17.68 -1.34
C ASP A 166 4.26 -17.15 -0.17
N ALA A 167 3.81 -16.07 0.46
CA ALA A 167 4.49 -15.51 1.64
C ALA A 167 4.52 -16.51 2.80
N MET A 168 3.44 -17.24 3.05
CA MET A 168 3.38 -18.28 4.07
C MET A 168 4.31 -19.45 3.76
N ALA A 169 4.30 -19.92 2.50
CA ALA A 169 5.16 -21.04 2.07
C ALA A 169 6.65 -20.68 2.18
N GLN A 170 7.03 -19.46 1.80
CA GLN A 170 8.41 -18.98 1.99
C GLN A 170 8.76 -18.87 3.48
N ALA A 171 7.86 -18.28 4.27
CA ALA A 171 8.09 -18.07 5.70
C ALA A 171 8.20 -19.39 6.50
N GLU A 172 7.55 -20.47 6.08
CA GLU A 172 7.72 -21.80 6.72
C GLU A 172 9.17 -22.30 6.63
N GLY A 173 9.82 -22.15 5.47
CA GLY A 173 11.24 -22.51 5.30
C GLY A 173 12.17 -21.59 6.07
N ASP A 174 11.96 -20.27 5.97
CA ASP A 174 12.79 -19.26 6.63
C ASP A 174 12.67 -19.35 8.16
N ALA A 175 11.48 -19.65 8.69
CA ALA A 175 11.26 -19.83 10.13
C ALA A 175 12.00 -21.05 10.67
N GLN A 176 11.98 -22.18 9.96
CA GLN A 176 12.73 -23.38 10.34
C GLN A 176 14.25 -23.11 10.36
N ALA A 177 14.76 -22.41 9.34
CA ALA A 177 16.17 -22.03 9.30
C ALA A 177 16.55 -21.10 10.47
N LEU A 178 15.69 -20.12 10.78
CA LEU A 178 15.90 -19.19 11.88
C LEU A 178 15.89 -19.90 13.25
N GLU A 179 14.95 -20.81 13.49
CA GLU A 179 14.88 -21.61 14.71
C GLU A 179 16.08 -22.52 14.89
N GLN A 180 16.61 -23.06 13.77
CA GLN A 180 17.83 -23.85 13.82
C GLN A 180 19.04 -22.99 14.16
N GLN A 181 19.21 -21.83 13.54
CA GLN A 181 20.29 -20.89 13.84
C GLN A 181 20.25 -20.42 15.30
N GLU A 182 19.07 -20.14 15.85
CA GLU A 182 18.92 -19.75 17.24
C GLU A 182 19.32 -20.88 18.20
N ARG A 183 18.93 -22.13 17.91
CA ARG A 183 19.37 -23.29 18.71
C ARG A 183 20.88 -23.47 18.67
N GLU A 184 21.50 -23.42 17.48
CA GLU A 184 22.95 -23.51 17.34
C GLU A 184 23.69 -22.39 18.10
N ALA A 185 23.14 -21.15 18.06
CA ALA A 185 23.68 -20.02 18.80
C ALA A 185 23.52 -20.18 20.33
N GLU A 186 22.38 -20.67 20.79
CA GLU A 186 22.14 -20.96 22.21
C GLU A 186 23.07 -22.09 22.72
N GLU A 187 23.24 -23.15 21.95
CA GLU A 187 24.16 -24.23 22.26
C GLU A 187 25.62 -23.73 22.31
N ALA A 188 26.03 -22.89 21.35
CA ALA A 188 27.38 -22.31 21.34
C ALA A 188 27.60 -21.38 22.56
N GLN A 189 26.62 -20.55 22.92
CA GLN A 189 26.69 -19.70 24.11
C GLN A 189 26.74 -20.53 25.40
N ALA A 190 25.97 -21.61 25.50
CA ALA A 190 25.98 -22.50 26.65
C ALA A 190 27.33 -23.21 26.79
N ALA A 191 27.92 -23.67 25.67
CA ALA A 191 29.25 -24.29 25.65
C ALA A 191 30.34 -23.30 26.08
N GLU A 192 30.29 -22.05 25.59
CA GLU A 192 31.24 -21.00 25.97
C GLU A 192 31.11 -20.65 27.47
N ALA A 193 29.88 -20.52 27.96
CA ALA A 193 29.65 -20.29 29.39
C ALA A 193 30.17 -21.44 30.27
N ALA A 194 29.95 -22.70 29.85
CA ALA A 194 30.48 -23.88 30.54
C ALA A 194 32.01 -23.88 30.58
N ARG A 195 32.65 -23.52 29.45
CA ARG A 195 34.13 -23.41 29.37
C ARG A 195 34.66 -22.34 30.32
N LEU A 196 34.03 -21.16 30.36
CA LEU A 196 34.44 -20.08 31.27
C LEU A 196 34.30 -20.48 32.76
N VAL A 197 33.25 -21.21 33.12
CA VAL A 197 33.05 -21.75 34.47
C VAL A 197 34.15 -22.77 34.82
N GLU A 198 34.48 -23.66 33.89
CA GLU A 198 35.55 -24.65 34.08
C GLU A 198 36.95 -24.00 34.22
N GLU A 199 37.25 -23.00 33.37
CA GLU A 199 38.48 -22.20 33.47
C GLU A 199 38.56 -21.44 34.81
N ALA A 200 37.45 -20.84 35.26
CA ALA A 200 37.38 -20.18 36.56
C ALA A 200 37.61 -21.17 37.72
N ALA A 201 37.00 -22.35 37.69
CA ALA A 201 37.19 -23.39 38.70
C ALA A 201 38.64 -23.92 38.71
N GLN A 202 39.26 -24.10 37.55
CA GLN A 202 40.70 -24.50 37.45
C GLN A 202 41.62 -23.40 37.99
N ALA A 203 41.33 -22.11 37.69
CA ALA A 203 42.09 -20.98 38.23
C ALA A 203 41.97 -20.89 39.77
N GLU A 204 40.76 -21.10 40.30
CA GLU A 204 40.53 -21.11 41.74
C GLU A 204 41.25 -22.29 42.43
N ALA A 205 41.20 -23.50 41.85
CA ALA A 205 41.92 -24.67 42.32
C ALA A 205 43.46 -24.45 42.27
N ALA A 206 43.98 -23.83 41.23
CA ALA A 206 45.39 -23.46 41.12
C ALA A 206 45.82 -22.42 42.18
N ALA A 207 44.97 -21.41 42.44
CA ALA A 207 45.18 -20.41 43.49
C ALA A 207 45.18 -21.04 44.90
N GLN A 208 44.25 -21.96 45.16
CA GLN A 208 44.20 -22.72 46.42
C GLN A 208 45.43 -23.66 46.60
N ALA A 209 45.90 -24.30 45.55
CA ALA A 209 47.11 -25.10 45.54
C ALA A 209 48.37 -24.25 45.82
N ALA A 210 48.45 -23.06 45.20
CA ALA A 210 49.53 -22.10 45.41
C ALA A 210 49.53 -21.52 46.85
N ALA A 211 48.34 -21.32 47.44
CA ALA A 211 48.18 -20.86 48.81
C ALA A 211 48.60 -21.95 49.83
N LYS A 212 48.37 -23.23 49.52
CA LYS A 212 48.81 -24.37 50.35
C LYS A 212 50.29 -24.68 50.23
N ALA A 213 50.96 -24.24 49.19
CA ALA A 213 52.39 -24.44 48.97
C ALA A 213 53.32 -23.41 49.66
N LYS A 214 52.76 -22.48 50.46
CA LYS A 214 53.51 -21.49 51.24
C LYS A 214 53.17 -21.61 52.73
N PRO A 215 53.74 -22.66 53.44
CA PRO A 215 53.98 -22.45 54.84
C PRO A 215 55.21 -23.21 55.29
N GLU A 216 56.40 -22.72 55.15
CA GLU A 216 57.58 -23.21 56.01
C GLU A 216 58.74 -22.22 56.06
N GLU A 217 58.72 -21.10 55.34
CA GLU A 217 59.87 -20.17 55.34
C GLU A 217 59.68 -18.87 56.15
N GLN A 218 58.49 -18.60 56.71
CA GLN A 218 58.26 -17.37 57.49
C GLN A 218 58.03 -17.56 59.00
N ALA A 219 58.25 -18.75 59.52
CA ALA A 219 58.13 -19.01 60.99
C ALA A 219 59.49 -18.84 61.80
N GLN A 220 60.61 -18.39 61.16
CA GLN A 220 61.85 -18.18 61.85
C GLN A 220 62.39 -16.74 61.95
N ALA A 221 61.65 -15.75 61.55
CA ALA A 221 62.12 -14.34 61.51
C ALA A 221 61.37 -13.34 62.43
N VAL A 222 60.46 -13.75 63.30
CA VAL A 222 59.79 -12.86 64.26
C VAL A 222 59.94 -13.39 65.70
N ALA A 223 61.15 -13.44 66.17
CA ALA A 223 61.48 -13.70 67.58
C ALA A 223 62.68 -12.90 68.03
N GLN A 224 62.81 -11.67 67.71
CA GLN A 224 63.70 -10.70 68.36
C GLN A 224 63.22 -9.27 67.96
N GLU A 225 62.62 -8.63 68.89
CA GLU A 225 62.59 -7.21 69.21
C GLU A 225 61.23 -6.85 69.80
N SER A 226 61.09 -7.20 71.07
CA SER A 226 60.16 -6.51 71.99
C SER A 226 61.05 -5.72 72.92
N GLU A 227 60.95 -4.40 72.88
CA GLU A 227 61.01 -3.55 74.09
C GLU A 227 60.84 -2.09 73.72
N THR A 228 59.90 -1.49 74.54
CA THR A 228 59.74 -0.06 74.84
C THR A 228 59.17 0.88 73.78
N THR A 229 57.99 1.36 73.93
CA THR A 229 57.65 2.57 74.72
C THR A 229 56.13 2.79 74.83
N GLU A 230 55.72 3.18 76.02
CA GLU A 230 54.36 3.50 76.45
C GLU A 230 53.83 4.84 75.86
N PRO A 231 52.55 5.19 76.12
CA PRO A 231 51.69 5.87 75.17
C PRO A 231 51.59 7.39 75.46
N GLN A 232 51.23 8.17 74.46
CA GLN A 232 50.72 9.55 74.65
C GLN A 232 49.34 9.76 74.02
N HIS A 233 48.49 10.31 74.89
CA HIS A 233 47.14 10.82 74.64
C HIS A 233 47.05 11.80 73.45
N ALA A 234 45.95 11.75 72.70
CA ALA A 234 45.22 12.92 72.23
C ALA A 234 43.82 12.52 71.75
N GLU A 235 42.89 12.88 72.54
CA GLU A 235 41.73 13.74 72.31
C GLU A 235 40.67 13.28 71.29
N ALA A 236 39.51 13.03 71.86
CA ALA A 236 38.21 12.89 71.26
C ALA A 236 37.82 14.15 70.45
N ASN A 237 37.20 13.94 69.31
CA ASN A 237 36.37 14.94 68.68
C ASN A 237 34.98 14.32 68.38
N GLU A 238 33.98 14.92 68.97
CA GLU A 238 32.59 14.59 68.94
C GLU A 238 32.00 14.72 67.52
N ALA A 239 31.22 13.75 67.10
CA ALA A 239 30.32 13.87 65.96
C ALA A 239 28.97 14.41 66.41
N PRO A 240 28.32 15.30 65.65
CA PRO A 240 26.96 15.74 65.99
C PRO A 240 25.94 14.73 65.53
N SER A 241 25.03 14.46 66.45
CA SER A 241 23.83 13.65 66.27
C SER A 241 22.88 14.25 65.20
N GLU A 242 22.62 13.57 64.13
CA GLU A 242 21.50 13.86 63.26
C GLU A 242 20.25 13.08 63.72
N VAL A 243 19.20 13.85 63.86
CA VAL A 243 17.84 13.42 64.23
C VAL A 243 17.26 12.60 63.07
N ALA A 244 16.96 11.35 63.29
CA ALA A 244 16.22 10.52 62.39
C ALA A 244 14.77 11.00 62.29
N VAL A 245 14.38 11.59 61.15
CA VAL A 245 13.00 11.74 60.75
C VAL A 245 12.63 10.47 59.99
N ALA A 246 11.78 9.66 60.56
CA ALA A 246 11.18 8.50 59.91
C ALA A 246 10.26 9.01 58.78
N ALA A 247 10.73 8.92 57.53
CA ALA A 247 9.86 8.95 56.35
C ALA A 247 9.38 7.52 56.12
N GLU A 248 8.08 7.33 56.21
CA GLU A 248 7.41 6.12 55.75
C GLU A 248 7.62 6.05 54.22
N GLU A 249 8.56 5.23 53.77
CA GLU A 249 8.65 4.82 52.36
C GLU A 249 7.46 3.88 52.09
N GLU A 250 6.41 4.40 51.41
CA GLU A 250 5.47 3.57 50.66
C GLU A 250 6.27 2.75 49.67
N GLU A 251 6.45 1.47 49.93
CA GLU A 251 6.97 0.50 48.96
C GLU A 251 6.04 0.51 47.74
N ALA A 252 6.42 1.28 46.67
CA ALA A 252 5.81 1.17 45.39
C ALA A 252 6.00 -0.27 44.91
N ALA A 253 4.89 -0.98 44.77
CA ALA A 253 4.88 -2.34 44.21
C ALA A 253 5.72 -2.36 42.91
N PRO A 254 6.60 -3.36 42.70
CA PRO A 254 7.45 -3.43 41.52
C PRO A 254 6.54 -3.46 40.28
N LEU A 255 6.68 -2.46 39.40
CA LEU A 255 6.10 -2.49 38.10
C LEU A 255 6.57 -3.78 37.42
N LEU A 256 5.66 -4.75 37.31
CA LEU A 256 5.87 -5.95 36.52
C LEU A 256 6.10 -5.48 35.09
N VAL A 257 7.35 -5.24 34.72
CA VAL A 257 7.77 -5.10 33.32
C VAL A 257 7.47 -6.46 32.70
N GLN A 258 6.34 -6.57 32.02
CA GLN A 258 6.03 -7.75 31.23
C GLN A 258 7.20 -7.94 30.27
N ALA A 259 7.84 -9.09 30.36
CA ALA A 259 8.89 -9.46 29.41
C ALA A 259 8.32 -9.26 27.97
N PRO A 260 9.08 -8.66 27.05
CA PRO A 260 8.60 -8.45 25.69
C PRO A 260 8.13 -9.78 25.12
N VAL A 261 6.89 -9.82 24.62
CA VAL A 261 6.30 -11.01 23.99
C VAL A 261 7.23 -11.41 22.85
N ARG A 262 7.94 -12.53 23.00
CA ARG A 262 8.85 -13.04 21.97
C ARG A 262 7.98 -13.52 20.80
N LEU A 263 8.00 -12.80 19.67
CA LEU A 263 7.29 -13.20 18.46
C LEU A 263 7.80 -14.56 17.98
N SER A 264 6.91 -15.41 17.48
CA SER A 264 7.33 -16.69 16.88
C SER A 264 8.27 -16.47 15.68
N ALA A 265 9.10 -17.45 15.36
CA ALA A 265 9.97 -17.38 14.19
C ALA A 265 9.16 -17.07 12.91
N MET A 266 8.02 -17.73 12.75
CA MET A 266 7.08 -17.46 11.65
C MET A 266 6.65 -15.98 11.57
N ALA A 267 6.30 -15.35 12.70
CA ALA A 267 5.88 -13.95 12.72
C ALA A 267 7.02 -12.97 12.39
N ARG A 268 8.27 -13.36 12.63
CA ARG A 268 9.45 -12.52 12.37
C ARG A 268 9.90 -12.53 10.90
N VAL A 269 9.61 -13.61 10.15
CA VAL A 269 10.01 -13.76 8.75
C VAL A 269 8.90 -13.39 7.76
N LEU A 270 7.62 -13.40 8.20
CA LEU A 270 6.51 -12.90 7.40
C LEU A 270 6.64 -11.40 7.07
N PRO A 271 6.04 -10.91 5.98
CA PRO A 271 6.09 -9.50 5.59
C PRO A 271 5.62 -8.57 6.71
N GLN A 272 6.41 -7.55 7.02
CA GLN A 272 6.05 -6.55 8.05
C GLN A 272 4.94 -5.61 7.57
N VAL A 273 4.85 -5.39 6.26
CA VAL A 273 3.89 -4.48 5.64
C VAL A 273 3.24 -5.13 4.42
N TRP A 274 1.93 -5.00 4.33
CA TRP A 274 1.15 -5.31 3.13
C TRP A 274 0.65 -4.01 2.51
N VAL A 275 0.87 -3.83 1.21
CA VAL A 275 0.37 -2.70 0.43
C VAL A 275 -0.62 -3.23 -0.58
N LEU A 276 -1.89 -2.86 -0.42
CA LEU A 276 -3.00 -3.45 -1.16
C LEU A 276 -3.64 -2.44 -2.11
N GLU A 277 -3.66 -2.75 -3.41
CA GLU A 277 -4.52 -2.05 -4.36
C GLU A 277 -5.90 -2.69 -4.37
N LEU A 278 -6.93 -1.92 -4.05
CA LEU A 278 -8.30 -2.42 -3.97
C LEU A 278 -9.23 -1.69 -4.95
N SER A 279 -9.96 -2.46 -5.75
CA SER A 279 -11.03 -1.94 -6.59
C SER A 279 -12.31 -1.69 -5.79
N SER A 280 -13.22 -0.86 -6.31
CA SER A 280 -14.56 -0.67 -5.72
C SER A 280 -15.36 -1.98 -5.68
N PHE A 281 -15.13 -2.87 -6.64
CA PHE A 281 -15.78 -4.18 -6.71
C PHE A 281 -15.37 -5.12 -5.57
N GLN A 282 -14.07 -5.12 -5.21
CA GLN A 282 -13.56 -5.89 -4.07
C GLN A 282 -14.07 -5.32 -2.75
N LEU A 283 -14.14 -4.00 -2.65
CA LEU A 283 -14.59 -3.29 -1.45
C LEU A 283 -16.10 -3.42 -1.20
N ASP A 284 -16.91 -3.50 -2.26
CA ASP A 284 -18.36 -3.67 -2.15
C ASP A 284 -18.78 -4.96 -1.41
N SER A 285 -17.96 -6.01 -1.51
CA SER A 285 -18.20 -7.29 -0.83
C SER A 285 -17.36 -7.49 0.43
N SER A 286 -16.62 -6.47 0.88
CA SER A 286 -15.75 -6.59 2.05
C SER A 286 -16.48 -6.23 3.33
N GLU A 287 -16.64 -7.19 4.22
CA GLU A 287 -17.07 -6.96 5.59
C GLU A 287 -15.91 -7.23 6.56
N GLY A 288 -15.75 -6.37 7.57
CA GLY A 288 -14.75 -6.56 8.63
C GLY A 288 -13.30 -6.33 8.21
N PHE A 289 -13.03 -5.67 7.07
CA PHE A 289 -11.68 -5.30 6.67
C PHE A 289 -11.19 -4.09 7.50
N GLU A 290 -10.08 -4.28 8.21
CA GLU A 290 -9.50 -3.29 9.13
C GLU A 290 -8.01 -3.07 8.82
N PRO A 291 -7.68 -2.17 7.87
CA PRO A 291 -6.27 -1.84 7.60
C PRO A 291 -5.69 -0.91 8.68
N THR A 292 -4.37 -0.78 8.72
CA THR A 292 -3.66 0.18 9.57
C THR A 292 -3.92 1.61 9.10
N ALA A 293 -3.77 1.84 7.80
CA ALA A 293 -4.10 3.09 7.15
C ALA A 293 -4.66 2.82 5.75
N ALA A 294 -5.52 3.72 5.29
CA ALA A 294 -6.14 3.59 3.99
C ALA A 294 -6.34 4.95 3.31
N THR A 295 -6.38 4.93 1.98
CA THR A 295 -6.69 6.12 1.18
C THR A 295 -7.70 5.84 0.08
N VAL A 296 -8.58 6.80 -0.15
CA VAL A 296 -9.32 6.99 -1.40
C VAL A 296 -8.67 8.18 -2.10
N LEU A 297 -8.01 7.93 -3.23
CA LEU A 297 -7.23 8.98 -3.92
C LEU A 297 -8.12 10.03 -4.58
N ASN A 298 -9.21 9.59 -5.19
CA ASN A 298 -10.20 10.44 -5.86
C ASN A 298 -11.45 9.62 -6.23
N VAL A 299 -12.55 10.32 -6.50
CA VAL A 299 -13.82 9.74 -6.98
C VAL A 299 -14.31 10.53 -8.19
N THR A 300 -14.02 10.04 -9.38
CA THR A 300 -14.51 10.59 -10.66
C THR A 300 -15.38 9.56 -11.38
N GLN A 301 -16.11 9.96 -12.39
CA GLN A 301 -17.04 9.09 -13.09
C GLN A 301 -16.31 7.88 -13.71
N ASP A 302 -16.68 6.69 -13.26
CA ASP A 302 -16.26 5.39 -13.80
C ASP A 302 -17.18 4.29 -13.23
N HIS A 303 -17.28 3.15 -13.91
CA HIS A 303 -18.02 1.96 -13.45
C HIS A 303 -19.48 2.18 -13.03
N LEU A 304 -20.18 3.18 -13.62
CA LEU A 304 -21.60 3.43 -13.33
C LEU A 304 -22.52 2.35 -13.90
N ASP A 305 -22.06 1.61 -14.90
CA ASP A 305 -22.68 0.40 -15.43
C ASP A 305 -22.82 -0.69 -14.35
N TRP A 306 -21.91 -0.72 -13.38
CA TRP A 306 -21.91 -1.69 -12.29
C TRP A 306 -22.52 -1.12 -10.99
N HIS A 307 -22.15 0.10 -10.59
CA HIS A 307 -22.60 0.72 -9.33
C HIS A 307 -23.91 1.47 -9.44
N GLY A 308 -24.38 1.78 -10.66
CA GLY A 308 -25.59 2.54 -10.94
C GLY A 308 -25.47 4.04 -10.66
N THR A 309 -24.88 4.47 -9.56
CA THR A 309 -24.75 5.88 -9.17
C THR A 309 -23.35 6.24 -8.65
N MET A 310 -22.97 7.51 -8.79
CA MET A 310 -21.73 8.03 -8.19
C MET A 310 -21.70 7.87 -6.67
N LYS A 311 -22.86 7.98 -6.01
CA LYS A 311 -22.96 7.78 -4.57
C LYS A 311 -22.63 6.34 -4.18
N ALA A 312 -23.25 5.35 -4.82
CA ALA A 312 -22.97 3.93 -4.56
C ALA A 312 -21.50 3.58 -4.84
N TYR A 313 -20.91 4.16 -5.89
CA TYR A 313 -19.49 4.02 -6.20
C TYR A 313 -18.57 4.59 -5.11
N ALA A 314 -18.88 5.78 -4.60
CA ALA A 314 -18.15 6.40 -3.49
C ALA A 314 -18.33 5.62 -2.19
N ASP A 315 -19.55 5.20 -1.87
CA ASP A 315 -19.87 4.40 -0.67
C ASP A 315 -19.10 3.07 -0.67
N ALA A 316 -19.05 2.36 -1.82
CA ALA A 316 -18.28 1.14 -1.96
C ALA A 316 -16.78 1.38 -1.69
N LYS A 317 -16.21 2.48 -2.19
CA LYS A 317 -14.81 2.83 -1.90
C LYS A 317 -14.57 3.18 -0.43
N ALA A 318 -15.53 3.81 0.24
CA ALA A 318 -15.40 4.21 1.64
C ALA A 318 -15.25 3.00 2.59
N HIS A 319 -15.68 1.80 2.20
CA HIS A 319 -15.46 0.57 2.97
C HIS A 319 -13.97 0.28 3.24
N ILE A 320 -13.06 0.85 2.43
CA ILE A 320 -11.60 0.68 2.62
C ILE A 320 -11.11 1.17 3.98
N PHE A 321 -11.81 2.14 4.59
CA PHE A 321 -11.39 2.73 5.85
C PHE A 321 -11.71 1.88 7.08
N GLY A 322 -12.55 0.86 6.97
CA GLY A 322 -13.03 0.10 8.13
C GLY A 322 -13.48 1.00 9.28
N GLN A 323 -13.36 0.50 10.51
CA GLN A 323 -13.77 1.26 11.71
C GLN A 323 -12.60 1.98 12.40
N LYS A 324 -11.34 1.54 12.20
CA LYS A 324 -10.20 1.96 13.03
C LYS A 324 -9.04 2.55 12.23
N ALA A 325 -8.93 2.28 10.94
CA ALA A 325 -7.80 2.71 10.13
C ALA A 325 -7.56 4.22 10.21
N LEU A 326 -6.30 4.64 10.15
CA LEU A 326 -5.95 6.02 9.86
C LEU A 326 -6.45 6.37 8.46
N MET A 327 -7.32 7.37 8.34
CA MET A 327 -7.80 7.85 7.05
C MET A 327 -6.79 8.82 6.44
N VAL A 328 -6.28 8.51 5.25
CA VAL A 328 -5.41 9.40 4.46
C VAL A 328 -6.28 9.98 3.33
N LEU A 329 -6.68 11.24 3.47
CA LEU A 329 -7.74 11.86 2.68
C LEU A 329 -7.18 12.90 1.70
N ASN A 330 -7.65 12.85 0.45
CA ASN A 330 -7.34 13.87 -0.54
C ASN A 330 -8.23 15.11 -0.32
N ARG A 331 -7.61 16.26 0.06
CA ARG A 331 -8.31 17.54 0.28
C ARG A 331 -8.87 18.13 -1.01
N ASP A 332 -8.27 17.81 -2.16
CA ASP A 332 -8.69 18.35 -3.46
C ASP A 332 -9.98 17.69 -3.98
N ASP A 333 -10.45 16.62 -3.33
CA ASP A 333 -11.65 15.87 -3.73
C ASP A 333 -12.74 15.94 -2.65
N ALA A 334 -13.81 16.68 -2.94
CA ALA A 334 -14.91 16.87 -2.00
C ALA A 334 -15.65 15.57 -1.66
N ALA A 335 -15.74 14.60 -2.60
CA ALA A 335 -16.37 13.32 -2.33
C ALA A 335 -15.53 12.49 -1.34
N VAL A 336 -14.19 12.57 -1.45
CA VAL A 336 -13.27 11.91 -0.50
C VAL A 336 -13.35 12.55 0.88
N MET A 337 -13.33 13.88 0.95
CA MET A 337 -13.49 14.60 2.23
C MET A 337 -14.84 14.34 2.90
N GLY A 338 -15.90 14.14 2.11
CA GLY A 338 -17.22 13.76 2.60
C GLY A 338 -17.29 12.35 3.23
N MET A 339 -16.26 11.51 3.08
CA MET A 339 -16.16 10.20 3.73
C MET A 339 -15.70 10.28 5.19
N LEU A 340 -15.19 11.43 5.64
CA LEU A 340 -14.79 11.63 7.04
C LEU A 340 -16.05 11.69 7.91
N PRO A 341 -16.21 10.80 8.91
CA PRO A 341 -17.38 10.80 9.78
C PRO A 341 -17.47 12.09 10.61
N GLU A 342 -18.70 12.52 10.88
CA GLU A 342 -18.96 13.62 11.80
C GLU A 342 -18.37 13.33 13.20
N PRO A 343 -17.82 14.35 13.88
CA PRO A 343 -17.27 14.20 15.21
C PRO A 343 -18.31 13.67 16.21
N ILE A 344 -17.98 12.60 16.92
CA ILE A 344 -18.85 12.03 17.95
C ILE A 344 -18.84 12.95 19.17
N ARG A 345 -19.98 13.54 19.50
CA ARG A 345 -20.16 14.39 20.67
C ARG A 345 -20.34 13.53 21.92
N VAL A 346 -19.35 13.54 22.79
CA VAL A 346 -19.42 12.89 24.13
C VAL A 346 -19.73 13.95 25.17
N LYS A 347 -20.71 13.69 26.06
CA LYS A 347 -21.13 14.63 27.10
C LYS A 347 -19.93 14.95 28.01
N LEU A 348 -19.65 16.24 28.22
CA LEU A 348 -18.55 16.75 29.05
C LEU A 348 -17.11 16.44 28.54
N GLN A 349 -16.96 15.95 27.32
CA GLN A 349 -15.66 15.70 26.70
C GLN A 349 -15.51 16.46 25.38
N LYS A 350 -14.27 16.55 24.88
CA LYS A 350 -14.04 17.06 23.52
C LYS A 350 -14.66 16.08 22.52
N PRO A 351 -15.25 16.57 21.40
CA PRO A 351 -15.72 15.68 20.34
C PRO A 351 -14.59 14.75 19.87
N VAL A 352 -14.91 13.47 19.74
CA VAL A 352 -13.97 12.48 19.21
C VAL A 352 -14.02 12.53 17.70
N VAL A 353 -12.91 12.93 17.07
CA VAL A 353 -12.75 12.96 15.62
C VAL A 353 -12.03 11.69 15.18
N ARG A 354 -12.47 11.08 14.09
CA ARG A 354 -11.77 9.95 13.47
C ARG A 354 -10.32 10.33 13.13
N ALA A 355 -9.37 9.49 13.49
CA ALA A 355 -7.97 9.70 13.17
C ALA A 355 -7.77 9.83 11.65
N HIS A 356 -7.22 10.96 11.20
CA HIS A 356 -6.98 11.21 9.79
C HIS A 356 -5.85 12.21 9.58
N VAL A 357 -5.22 12.09 8.42
CA VAL A 357 -4.31 13.07 7.83
C VAL A 357 -4.79 13.39 6.43
N THR A 358 -4.47 14.59 5.94
CA THR A 358 -4.85 14.98 4.59
C THR A 358 -3.62 15.21 3.70
N PHE A 359 -3.82 15.04 2.40
CA PHE A 359 -2.87 15.45 1.38
C PHE A 359 -3.60 16.21 0.27
N GLY A 360 -2.88 17.07 -0.45
CA GLY A 360 -3.48 17.85 -1.54
C GLY A 360 -2.45 18.68 -2.29
N GLY A 361 -2.91 19.35 -3.35
CA GLY A 361 -2.09 20.22 -4.17
C GLY A 361 -1.88 21.64 -3.60
N ASP A 362 -2.48 21.98 -2.47
CA ASP A 362 -2.34 23.23 -1.74
C ASP A 362 -1.50 23.08 -0.47
N MET A 363 -1.34 24.17 0.29
CA MET A 363 -0.63 24.17 1.58
C MET A 363 -1.36 23.29 2.60
N PRO A 364 -0.62 22.50 3.42
CA PRO A 364 -1.20 21.73 4.50
C PRO A 364 -1.79 22.63 5.59
N GLN A 365 -2.90 22.21 6.21
CA GLN A 365 -3.69 23.04 7.13
C GLN A 365 -3.60 22.60 8.60
N ARG A 366 -3.09 21.40 8.87
CA ARG A 366 -2.99 20.83 10.22
C ARG A 366 -1.68 20.06 10.37
N PRO A 367 -1.18 19.87 11.59
CA PRO A 367 -0.03 19.01 11.84
C PRO A 367 -0.30 17.58 11.32
N GLY A 368 0.68 17.01 10.66
CA GLY A 368 0.60 15.70 10.01
C GLY A 368 0.10 15.74 8.56
N ASP A 369 -0.53 16.82 8.12
CA ASP A 369 -0.99 16.98 6.74
C ASP A 369 0.18 17.21 5.76
N TYR A 370 -0.01 16.75 4.52
CA TYR A 370 0.94 16.92 3.42
C TYR A 370 0.37 17.86 2.36
N GLY A 371 1.23 18.58 1.66
CA GLY A 371 0.81 19.54 0.64
C GLY A 371 1.90 19.97 -0.30
N ILE A 372 1.59 20.97 -1.10
CA ILE A 372 2.48 21.58 -2.09
C ILE A 372 2.61 23.07 -1.78
N GLU A 373 3.86 23.54 -1.73
CA GLU A 373 4.21 24.96 -1.57
C GLU A 373 4.92 25.46 -2.83
N ALA A 374 4.49 26.60 -3.36
CA ALA A 374 5.19 27.28 -4.46
C ALA A 374 6.00 28.47 -3.92
N VAL A 375 7.32 28.43 -4.08
CA VAL A 375 8.24 29.48 -3.60
C VAL A 375 9.20 29.85 -4.71
N ASN A 376 9.20 31.12 -5.11
CA ASN A 376 10.09 31.66 -6.14
C ASN A 376 10.07 30.86 -7.46
N GLY A 377 8.89 30.41 -7.88
CA GLY A 377 8.71 29.59 -9.10
C GLY A 377 9.05 28.12 -8.95
N MET A 378 9.53 27.68 -7.79
CA MET A 378 9.83 26.28 -7.50
C MET A 378 8.72 25.67 -6.67
N THR A 379 8.28 24.47 -7.05
CA THR A 379 7.23 23.69 -6.37
C THR A 379 7.88 22.70 -5.40
N TRP A 380 7.46 22.71 -4.13
CA TRP A 380 7.98 21.86 -3.07
C TRP A 380 6.90 20.92 -2.54
N LEU A 381 7.25 19.66 -2.34
CA LEU A 381 6.49 18.76 -1.47
C LEU A 381 6.77 19.18 -0.03
N VAL A 382 5.70 19.35 0.76
CA VAL A 382 5.81 19.83 2.15
C VAL A 382 4.96 19.00 3.10
N ARG A 383 5.33 19.04 4.39
CA ARG A 383 4.54 18.49 5.49
C ARG A 383 4.41 19.53 6.58
N ALA A 384 3.21 19.64 7.19
CA ALA A 384 3.02 20.45 8.37
C ALA A 384 3.37 19.65 9.64
N LEU A 385 4.09 20.29 10.54
CA LEU A 385 4.40 19.82 11.88
C LEU A 385 3.83 20.79 12.90
N GLU A 386 3.69 20.37 14.14
CA GLU A 386 3.42 21.27 15.25
C GLU A 386 4.66 22.13 15.50
N ALA A 387 4.48 23.45 15.62
CA ALA A 387 5.62 24.36 15.77
C ALA A 387 6.34 24.18 17.12
N ASP A 388 5.60 23.82 18.18
CA ASP A 388 6.13 23.53 19.50
C ASP A 388 5.37 22.38 20.16
N GLU A 389 5.95 21.17 20.14
CA GLU A 389 5.39 19.96 20.77
C GLU A 389 5.39 20.01 22.31
N THR A 390 6.17 20.92 22.91
CA THR A 390 6.31 21.02 24.37
C THR A 390 5.26 21.91 25.02
N ARG A 391 4.58 22.74 24.25
CA ARG A 391 3.62 23.74 24.73
C ARG A 391 2.21 23.15 24.90
N LYS A 392 1.71 23.07 26.13
CA LYS A 392 0.30 22.77 26.39
C LYS A 392 -0.58 23.93 25.92
N ARG A 393 -1.42 23.68 24.90
CA ARG A 393 -2.32 24.66 24.28
C ARG A 393 -3.39 25.20 25.21
N ARG A 394 -3.71 26.50 25.05
CA ARG A 394 -4.97 27.09 25.49
C ARG A 394 -6.07 26.84 24.46
N LYS A 395 -7.33 26.81 24.90
CA LYS A 395 -8.50 26.35 24.14
C LYS A 395 -8.82 27.16 22.87
N ASP A 396 -8.33 28.40 22.78
CA ASP A 396 -8.64 29.39 21.73
C ASP A 396 -7.39 29.84 20.95
N GLU A 397 -6.26 29.16 21.09
CA GLU A 397 -5.02 29.49 20.38
C GLU A 397 -5.01 28.84 18.98
N GLU A 398 -4.82 29.63 17.91
CA GLU A 398 -4.59 29.11 16.57
C GLU A 398 -3.34 28.24 16.55
N GLN A 399 -3.39 27.14 15.79
CA GLN A 399 -2.30 26.20 15.70
C GLN A 399 -1.19 26.79 14.81
N GLU A 400 -0.09 27.19 15.41
CA GLU A 400 1.09 27.60 14.66
C GLU A 400 1.71 26.36 14.00
N LEU A 401 1.84 26.39 12.68
CA LEU A 401 2.35 25.28 11.88
C LEU A 401 3.80 25.56 11.47
N HIS A 402 4.65 24.56 11.68
CA HIS A 402 5.96 24.52 11.08
C HIS A 402 5.89 23.76 9.74
N ILE A 403 6.14 24.45 8.62
CA ILE A 403 6.12 23.83 7.29
C ILE A 403 7.51 23.28 6.98
N GLN A 404 7.60 21.96 6.96
CA GLN A 404 8.81 21.25 6.57
C GLN A 404 8.81 21.01 5.07
N ARG A 405 9.75 21.65 4.34
CA ARG A 405 10.00 21.33 2.92
C ARG A 405 10.74 20.01 2.82
N LEU A 406 10.17 19.08 2.07
CA LEU A 406 10.67 17.70 1.92
C LEU A 406 11.63 17.58 0.74
N MET A 407 11.15 17.93 -0.45
CA MET A 407 11.94 17.93 -1.68
C MET A 407 11.25 18.76 -2.77
N PRO A 408 11.99 19.29 -3.78
CA PRO A 408 11.37 19.87 -4.97
C PRO A 408 10.54 18.83 -5.74
N ALA A 409 9.37 19.24 -6.24
CA ALA A 409 8.53 18.34 -7.05
C ALA A 409 9.22 17.94 -8.36
N ASP A 410 10.06 18.82 -8.92
CA ASP A 410 10.83 18.55 -10.15
C ASP A 410 11.90 17.44 -9.98
N ALA A 411 12.24 17.12 -8.73
CA ALA A 411 13.12 15.97 -8.45
C ALA A 411 12.42 14.62 -8.57
N LEU A 412 11.09 14.59 -8.74
CA LEU A 412 10.33 13.39 -9.10
C LEU A 412 10.55 13.06 -10.59
N ARG A 413 10.76 11.79 -10.91
CA ARG A 413 10.83 11.34 -12.31
C ARG A 413 9.43 11.23 -12.95
N ILE A 414 8.40 10.95 -12.14
CA ILE A 414 7.00 10.97 -12.57
C ILE A 414 6.53 12.43 -12.68
N ARG A 415 6.07 12.81 -13.87
CA ARG A 415 5.75 14.20 -14.19
C ARG A 415 4.31 14.56 -13.81
N GLY A 416 4.09 15.85 -13.59
CA GLY A 416 2.79 16.46 -13.40
C GLY A 416 2.35 16.61 -11.94
N ARG A 417 1.53 17.65 -11.68
CA ARG A 417 1.03 17.98 -10.33
C ARG A 417 0.27 16.82 -9.69
N HIS A 418 -0.51 16.05 -10.47
CA HIS A 418 -1.24 14.89 -9.96
C HIS A 418 -0.29 13.82 -9.41
N ASN A 419 0.89 13.62 -10.02
CA ASN A 419 1.88 12.68 -9.53
C ASN A 419 2.63 13.21 -8.29
N ALA A 420 2.81 14.53 -8.17
CA ALA A 420 3.27 15.13 -6.92
C ALA A 420 2.28 14.86 -5.76
N VAL A 421 0.97 14.99 -6.01
CA VAL A 421 -0.09 14.65 -5.05
C VAL A 421 -0.11 13.14 -4.74
N ASN A 422 0.06 12.27 -5.74
CA ASN A 422 0.22 10.82 -5.54
C ASN A 422 1.43 10.49 -4.65
N ALA A 423 2.56 11.18 -4.83
CA ALA A 423 3.75 11.03 -3.99
C ALA A 423 3.49 11.43 -2.53
N LEU A 424 2.70 12.48 -2.28
CA LEU A 424 2.28 12.87 -0.92
C LEU A 424 1.40 11.80 -0.27
N ALA A 425 0.46 11.20 -1.02
CA ALA A 425 -0.35 10.07 -0.52
C ALA A 425 0.52 8.87 -0.13
N ALA A 426 1.50 8.50 -0.97
CA ALA A 426 2.43 7.41 -0.69
C ALA A 426 3.31 7.70 0.54
N LEU A 427 3.80 8.94 0.70
CA LEU A 427 4.53 9.37 1.90
C LEU A 427 3.67 9.26 3.17
N ALA A 428 2.42 9.72 3.13
CA ALA A 428 1.51 9.66 4.27
C ALA A 428 1.23 8.20 4.69
N LEU A 429 0.98 7.31 3.71
CA LEU A 429 0.77 5.88 3.96
C LEU A 429 2.02 5.20 4.53
N ALA A 430 3.18 5.37 3.90
CA ALA A 430 4.42 4.76 4.38
C ALA A 430 4.83 5.30 5.76
N SER A 431 4.59 6.60 6.03
CA SER A 431 4.81 7.19 7.36
C SER A 431 3.93 6.55 8.43
N SER A 432 2.67 6.20 8.11
CA SER A 432 1.77 5.52 9.05
C SER A 432 2.23 4.11 9.42
N ALA A 433 3.04 3.48 8.58
CA ALA A 433 3.73 2.22 8.87
C ALA A 433 5.06 2.39 9.62
N GLY A 434 5.38 3.60 10.10
CA GLY A 434 6.60 3.91 10.84
C GLY A 434 7.86 3.95 9.99
N CYS A 435 7.75 4.22 8.68
CA CYS A 435 8.90 4.40 7.81
C CYS A 435 9.60 5.74 8.06
N GLN A 436 10.93 5.72 8.08
CA GLN A 436 11.74 6.92 8.25
C GLN A 436 11.71 7.80 7.00
N LEU A 437 11.68 9.14 7.19
CA LEU A 437 11.50 10.10 6.10
C LEU A 437 12.66 10.07 5.07
N ALA A 438 13.92 10.05 5.52
CA ALA A 438 15.07 10.17 4.64
C ALA A 438 15.15 9.07 3.55
N PRO A 439 15.03 7.75 3.88
CA PRO A 439 15.00 6.72 2.84
C PRO A 439 13.77 6.81 1.93
N MET A 440 12.62 7.30 2.44
CA MET A 440 11.44 7.51 1.61
C MET A 440 11.67 8.60 0.56
N LEU A 441 12.26 9.73 0.94
CA LEU A 441 12.59 10.82 -0.01
C LEU A 441 13.60 10.37 -1.08
N TYR A 442 14.52 9.49 -0.70
CA TYR A 442 15.42 8.87 -1.68
C TYR A 442 14.64 7.99 -2.65
N GLY A 443 13.74 7.13 -2.13
CA GLY A 443 12.88 6.27 -2.94
C GLY A 443 11.99 7.03 -3.92
N LEU A 444 11.47 8.21 -3.54
CA LEU A 444 10.70 9.09 -4.43
C LEU A 444 11.49 9.53 -5.66
N ARG A 445 12.79 9.83 -5.51
CA ARG A 445 13.66 10.25 -6.62
C ARG A 445 14.01 9.13 -7.58
N GLU A 446 13.95 7.88 -7.11
CA GLU A 446 14.26 6.71 -7.93
C GLU A 446 13.06 6.15 -8.68
N TYR A 447 11.84 6.42 -8.22
CA TYR A 447 10.62 5.87 -8.80
C TYR A 447 10.41 6.39 -10.22
N ARG A 448 10.38 5.49 -11.19
CA ARG A 448 10.29 5.82 -12.62
C ARG A 448 8.86 5.85 -13.17
N GLY A 449 7.86 5.44 -12.38
CA GLY A 449 6.47 5.29 -12.80
C GLY A 449 6.15 3.84 -13.21
N GLU A 450 4.90 3.65 -13.62
CA GLU A 450 4.39 2.36 -14.09
C GLU A 450 4.22 2.38 -15.60
N PRO A 451 4.36 1.23 -16.27
CA PRO A 451 4.13 1.13 -17.71
C PRO A 451 2.74 1.66 -18.12
N HIS A 452 2.67 2.29 -19.26
CA HIS A 452 1.43 2.82 -19.85
C HIS A 452 0.73 3.92 -19.02
N ARG A 453 1.48 4.67 -18.19
CA ARG A 453 0.98 5.78 -17.36
C ARG A 453 1.83 7.03 -17.54
N VAL A 454 1.52 7.77 -18.59
CA VAL A 454 2.30 8.93 -19.05
C VAL A 454 3.78 8.56 -19.18
N GLU A 455 4.02 7.35 -19.68
CA GLU A 455 5.34 6.79 -19.83
C GLU A 455 6.05 7.40 -21.06
N PRO A 456 7.24 8.00 -20.92
CA PRO A 456 7.99 8.49 -22.07
C PRO A 456 8.44 7.33 -22.95
N VAL A 457 8.20 7.46 -24.27
CA VAL A 457 8.49 6.42 -25.26
C VAL A 457 9.70 6.78 -26.10
N ALA A 458 9.71 7.99 -26.68
CA ALA A 458 10.78 8.47 -27.55
C ALA A 458 10.76 9.98 -27.72
N ILE A 459 11.85 10.55 -28.20
CA ILE A 459 11.93 11.92 -28.71
C ILE A 459 12.25 11.85 -30.21
N VAL A 460 11.33 12.29 -31.06
CA VAL A 460 11.50 12.30 -32.52
C VAL A 460 11.30 13.72 -33.03
N ASN A 461 12.28 14.27 -33.72
CA ASN A 461 12.27 15.65 -34.26
C ASN A 461 11.91 16.71 -33.20
N GLU A 462 12.52 16.61 -31.98
CA GLU A 462 12.28 17.50 -30.83
C GLU A 462 10.84 17.44 -30.27
N VAL A 463 10.06 16.41 -30.59
CA VAL A 463 8.74 16.09 -30.05
C VAL A 463 8.85 14.86 -29.18
N GLU A 464 8.38 14.96 -27.96
CA GLU A 464 8.41 13.86 -26.99
C GLU A 464 7.09 13.08 -27.02
N TYR A 465 7.16 11.74 -27.14
CA TYR A 465 6.01 10.83 -27.23
C TYR A 465 5.77 10.13 -25.90
N PHE A 466 4.52 10.14 -25.45
CA PHE A 466 4.10 9.54 -24.18
C PHE A 466 2.98 8.51 -24.35
N ASP A 467 3.16 7.35 -23.70
CA ASP A 467 2.16 6.29 -23.60
C ASP A 467 1.38 6.42 -22.27
N ASP A 468 0.11 6.78 -22.36
CA ASP A 468 -0.87 6.74 -21.28
C ASP A 468 -2.08 5.87 -21.68
N SER A 469 -1.81 4.74 -22.33
CA SER A 469 -2.86 3.82 -22.80
C SER A 469 -3.75 3.30 -21.67
N LYS A 470 -3.29 3.32 -20.41
CA LYS A 470 -4.07 3.01 -19.21
C LYS A 470 -5.05 4.12 -18.83
N GLY A 471 -4.99 5.31 -19.44
CA GLY A 471 -5.94 6.41 -19.30
C GLY A 471 -7.29 6.09 -19.95
N THR A 472 -8.03 5.12 -19.41
CA THR A 472 -9.26 4.56 -19.99
C THR A 472 -10.54 5.28 -19.57
N ASN A 473 -10.42 6.40 -18.87
CA ASN A 473 -11.53 7.26 -18.47
C ASN A 473 -11.17 8.75 -18.60
N VAL A 474 -12.19 9.59 -18.66
CA VAL A 474 -12.07 11.05 -18.85
C VAL A 474 -11.21 11.69 -17.77
N GLY A 475 -11.37 11.30 -16.50
CA GLY A 475 -10.62 11.86 -15.37
C GLY A 475 -9.10 11.60 -15.47
N ALA A 476 -8.69 10.42 -15.95
CA ALA A 476 -7.28 10.09 -16.16
C ALA A 476 -6.66 11.00 -17.25
N THR A 477 -7.35 11.16 -18.36
CA THR A 477 -6.88 12.01 -19.47
C THR A 477 -6.83 13.48 -19.06
N VAL A 478 -7.83 13.98 -18.32
CA VAL A 478 -7.81 15.34 -17.75
C VAL A 478 -6.55 15.53 -16.88
N ALA A 479 -6.25 14.58 -16.00
CA ALA A 479 -5.05 14.65 -15.14
C ALA A 479 -3.75 14.64 -15.96
N ALA A 480 -3.66 13.82 -17.01
CA ALA A 480 -2.50 13.77 -17.91
C ALA A 480 -2.32 15.08 -18.68
N LEU A 481 -3.41 15.65 -19.24
CA LEU A 481 -3.37 16.93 -19.94
C LEU A 481 -2.94 18.09 -19.04
N LEU A 482 -3.50 18.19 -17.84
CA LEU A 482 -3.12 19.22 -16.86
C LEU A 482 -1.68 19.02 -16.35
N GLY A 483 -1.23 17.76 -16.25
CA GLY A 483 0.11 17.42 -15.79
C GLY A 483 1.21 17.77 -16.79
N LEU A 484 1.08 17.31 -18.04
CA LEU A 484 2.05 17.57 -19.10
C LEU A 484 1.92 18.98 -19.68
N GLY A 485 0.69 19.51 -19.74
CA GLY A 485 0.40 20.78 -20.38
C GLY A 485 0.88 22.02 -19.62
N ALA A 486 1.37 21.85 -18.39
CA ALA A 486 1.93 22.96 -17.61
C ALA A 486 3.16 23.59 -18.26
N ASP A 487 3.98 22.77 -18.96
CA ASP A 487 5.29 23.18 -19.48
C ASP A 487 5.36 23.21 -21.00
N ARG A 488 4.38 22.60 -21.72
CA ARG A 488 4.40 22.42 -23.17
C ARG A 488 3.01 22.29 -23.77
N ARG A 489 2.92 22.42 -25.11
CA ARG A 489 1.70 22.09 -25.84
C ARG A 489 1.64 20.60 -26.14
N ILE A 490 0.42 20.07 -26.22
CA ILE A 490 0.16 18.65 -26.41
C ILE A 490 -0.58 18.42 -27.71
N VAL A 491 -0.19 17.42 -28.48
CA VAL A 491 -1.05 16.79 -29.50
C VAL A 491 -1.54 15.48 -28.90
N VAL A 492 -2.85 15.37 -28.67
CA VAL A 492 -3.43 14.23 -27.94
C VAL A 492 -4.18 13.28 -28.86
N ILE A 493 -4.03 11.97 -28.63
CA ILE A 493 -4.86 10.93 -29.24
C ILE A 493 -5.96 10.55 -28.27
N LEU A 494 -7.23 10.72 -28.67
CA LEU A 494 -8.43 10.44 -27.89
C LEU A 494 -9.32 9.43 -28.62
N GLY A 495 -10.00 8.56 -27.86
CA GLY A 495 -11.03 7.69 -28.44
C GLY A 495 -10.92 6.22 -28.08
N GLY A 496 -11.94 5.49 -28.49
CA GLY A 496 -12.20 4.10 -28.15
C GLY A 496 -13.64 3.89 -27.68
N ASP A 497 -13.86 2.95 -26.76
CA ASP A 497 -15.15 2.70 -26.11
C ASP A 497 -15.28 3.53 -24.82
N GLY A 498 -16.06 4.59 -24.86
CA GLY A 498 -16.31 5.49 -23.73
C GLY A 498 -17.27 4.97 -22.68
N LYS A 499 -17.91 3.81 -22.86
CA LYS A 499 -18.87 3.22 -21.90
C LYS A 499 -19.94 4.20 -21.40
N GLY A 500 -20.41 5.09 -22.26
CA GLY A 500 -21.41 6.08 -21.91
C GLY A 500 -20.93 7.27 -21.07
N GLN A 501 -19.62 7.44 -20.86
CA GLN A 501 -19.05 8.58 -20.14
C GLN A 501 -19.44 9.93 -20.77
N ASP A 502 -19.47 10.97 -19.92
CA ASP A 502 -19.55 12.37 -20.34
C ASP A 502 -18.12 12.88 -20.66
N PHE A 503 -17.91 13.37 -21.89
CA PHE A 503 -16.63 13.92 -22.34
C PHE A 503 -16.51 15.43 -22.11
N SER A 504 -17.54 16.10 -21.62
CA SER A 504 -17.52 17.55 -21.38
C SER A 504 -16.38 18.03 -20.44
N PRO A 505 -15.89 17.25 -19.44
CA PRO A 505 -14.77 17.68 -18.61
C PRO A 505 -13.44 17.81 -19.37
N LEU A 506 -13.31 17.23 -20.57
CA LEU A 506 -12.13 17.41 -21.43
C LEU A 506 -12.04 18.80 -22.06
N LEU A 507 -13.16 19.53 -22.18
CA LEU A 507 -13.23 20.77 -22.93
C LEU A 507 -12.22 21.82 -22.43
N ALA A 508 -12.19 22.09 -21.13
CA ALA A 508 -11.31 23.12 -20.57
C ALA A 508 -9.82 22.73 -20.65
N PRO A 509 -9.36 21.53 -20.24
CA PRO A 509 -7.95 21.11 -20.40
C PRO A 509 -7.48 21.08 -21.86
N VAL A 510 -8.36 20.64 -22.78
CA VAL A 510 -8.04 20.61 -24.22
C VAL A 510 -7.88 22.04 -24.75
N ALA A 511 -8.80 22.94 -24.48
CA ALA A 511 -8.69 24.34 -24.91
C ALA A 511 -7.43 25.03 -24.37
N GLN A 512 -7.01 24.69 -23.14
CA GLN A 512 -5.88 25.33 -22.47
C GLN A 512 -4.52 24.77 -22.92
N HIS A 513 -4.38 23.45 -23.08
CA HIS A 513 -3.09 22.78 -23.18
C HIS A 513 -2.85 22.08 -24.53
N VAL A 514 -3.90 21.78 -25.30
CA VAL A 514 -3.81 20.99 -26.52
C VAL A 514 -3.62 21.89 -27.74
N ARG A 515 -2.72 21.49 -28.65
CA ARG A 515 -2.55 22.08 -29.97
C ARG A 515 -3.53 21.49 -30.98
N ALA A 516 -3.64 20.15 -30.96
CA ALA A 516 -4.53 19.38 -31.81
C ALA A 516 -4.95 18.09 -31.12
N ALA A 517 -6.15 17.60 -31.40
CA ALA A 517 -6.63 16.30 -30.95
C ALA A 517 -6.91 15.40 -32.16
N VAL A 518 -6.35 14.20 -32.14
CA VAL A 518 -6.57 13.15 -33.13
C VAL A 518 -7.52 12.12 -32.53
N LEU A 519 -8.65 11.86 -33.23
CA LEU A 519 -9.76 11.07 -32.72
C LEU A 519 -9.80 9.71 -33.40
N ILE A 520 -9.92 8.63 -32.61
CA ILE A 520 -9.99 7.24 -33.08
C ILE A 520 -11.15 6.49 -32.43
N GLY A 521 -11.56 5.38 -33.02
CA GLY A 521 -12.48 4.41 -32.40
C GLY A 521 -13.94 4.84 -32.36
N ARG A 522 -14.73 4.03 -31.66
CA ARG A 522 -16.19 4.06 -31.69
C ARG A 522 -16.80 5.40 -31.26
N ASP A 523 -16.33 5.97 -30.17
CA ASP A 523 -16.89 7.19 -29.59
C ASP A 523 -16.19 8.48 -30.04
N ALA A 524 -15.34 8.43 -31.08
CA ALA A 524 -14.73 9.61 -31.71
C ALA A 524 -15.76 10.71 -32.07
N PRO A 525 -16.94 10.40 -32.65
CA PRO A 525 -17.96 11.42 -32.95
C PRO A 525 -18.47 12.12 -31.69
N ARG A 526 -18.68 11.40 -30.58
CA ARG A 526 -19.15 11.98 -29.31
C ARG A 526 -18.11 12.89 -28.68
N ILE A 527 -16.83 12.49 -28.75
CA ILE A 527 -15.70 13.33 -28.28
C ILE A 527 -15.63 14.60 -29.14
N ARG A 528 -15.76 14.47 -30.45
CA ARG A 528 -15.80 15.62 -31.37
C ARG A 528 -16.90 16.60 -31.01
N ASP A 529 -18.13 16.11 -30.80
CA ASP A 529 -19.29 16.94 -30.41
C ASP A 529 -19.02 17.69 -29.09
N SER A 530 -18.40 17.03 -28.12
CA SER A 530 -18.05 17.64 -26.83
C SER A 530 -16.92 18.67 -26.94
N LEU A 531 -16.02 18.54 -27.90
CA LEU A 531 -14.84 19.40 -28.06
C LEU A 531 -14.96 20.45 -29.17
N GLN A 532 -16.02 20.45 -29.99
CA GLN A 532 -16.15 21.35 -31.14
C GLN A 532 -16.02 22.85 -30.81
N SER A 533 -16.34 23.23 -29.56
CA SER A 533 -16.26 24.63 -29.10
C SER A 533 -14.91 25.02 -28.51
N CYS A 534 -13.93 24.08 -28.40
CA CYS A 534 -12.64 24.37 -27.75
C CYS A 534 -11.66 25.21 -28.59
N GLY A 535 -11.95 25.41 -29.89
CA GLY A 535 -11.07 26.16 -30.80
C GLY A 535 -9.78 25.43 -31.19
N VAL A 536 -9.66 24.13 -30.87
CA VAL A 536 -8.51 23.27 -31.17
C VAL A 536 -8.78 22.48 -32.45
N THR A 537 -7.74 22.19 -33.25
CA THR A 537 -7.86 21.35 -34.44
C THR A 537 -8.25 19.92 -34.03
N LEU A 538 -9.38 19.41 -34.58
CA LEU A 538 -9.86 18.04 -34.36
C LEU A 538 -9.74 17.28 -35.70
N GLN A 539 -8.94 16.20 -35.71
CA GLN A 539 -8.71 15.35 -36.89
C GLN A 539 -9.12 13.90 -36.58
N ASP A 540 -9.83 13.25 -37.50
CA ASP A 540 -10.13 11.81 -37.38
C ASP A 540 -9.01 10.98 -37.99
N ALA A 541 -8.74 9.83 -37.42
CA ALA A 541 -7.85 8.81 -37.95
C ALA A 541 -8.53 7.44 -37.94
N ALA A 542 -8.23 6.65 -38.97
CA ALA A 542 -8.86 5.34 -39.15
C ALA A 542 -8.35 4.30 -38.14
N ASP A 543 -7.09 4.40 -37.77
CA ASP A 543 -6.41 3.52 -36.84
C ASP A 543 -5.32 4.29 -36.06
N LEU A 544 -4.64 3.60 -35.15
CA LEU A 544 -3.66 4.22 -34.27
C LEU A 544 -2.35 4.59 -34.99
N GLN A 545 -1.94 3.82 -36.03
CA GLN A 545 -0.79 4.16 -36.87
C GLN A 545 -1.03 5.47 -37.61
N ALA A 546 -2.19 5.60 -38.26
CA ALA A 546 -2.59 6.85 -38.93
C ALA A 546 -2.69 8.01 -37.92
N ALA A 547 -3.16 7.76 -36.69
CA ALA A 547 -3.22 8.77 -35.66
C ALA A 547 -1.83 9.27 -35.21
N VAL A 548 -0.86 8.38 -35.05
CA VAL A 548 0.53 8.74 -34.71
C VAL A 548 1.16 9.57 -35.85
N GLN A 549 0.95 9.19 -37.09
CA GLN A 549 1.43 9.96 -38.26
C GLN A 549 0.78 11.35 -38.32
N ALA A 550 -0.53 11.45 -38.08
CA ALA A 550 -1.23 12.73 -38.01
C ALA A 550 -0.68 13.61 -36.88
N CYS A 551 -0.43 13.03 -35.70
CA CYS A 551 0.20 13.73 -34.58
C CYS A 551 1.58 14.27 -34.93
N ALA A 552 2.42 13.49 -35.62
CA ALA A 552 3.75 13.92 -36.05
C ALA A 552 3.70 15.11 -37.02
N GLN A 553 2.65 15.22 -37.86
CA GLN A 553 2.44 16.35 -38.76
C GLN A 553 1.90 17.61 -38.07
N LEU A 554 1.15 17.44 -37.00
CA LEU A 554 0.49 18.54 -36.24
C LEU A 554 1.38 19.10 -35.13
N ALA A 555 2.32 18.29 -34.63
CA ALA A 555 3.23 18.68 -33.55
C ALA A 555 4.31 19.62 -34.04
N GLN A 556 4.80 20.48 -33.15
CA GLN A 556 5.94 21.38 -33.37
C GLN A 556 7.06 21.05 -32.39
N ALA A 557 8.27 21.45 -32.69
CA ALA A 557 9.42 21.27 -31.81
C ALA A 557 9.11 21.78 -30.38
N GLY A 558 9.39 20.97 -29.37
CA GLY A 558 9.06 21.23 -27.96
C GLY A 558 7.66 20.79 -27.52
N ASP A 559 6.80 20.33 -28.44
CA ASP A 559 5.50 19.74 -28.07
C ASP A 559 5.64 18.32 -27.52
N ALA A 560 4.56 17.82 -26.91
CA ALA A 560 4.39 16.42 -26.57
C ALA A 560 3.28 15.78 -27.43
N VAL A 561 3.48 14.55 -27.88
CA VAL A 561 2.43 13.67 -28.38
C VAL A 561 2.03 12.71 -27.27
N LEU A 562 0.74 12.71 -26.92
CA LEU A 562 0.21 11.93 -25.79
C LEU A 562 -0.87 10.97 -26.27
N LEU A 563 -0.65 9.67 -26.14
CA LEU A 563 -1.72 8.68 -26.19
C LEU A 563 -2.41 8.62 -24.81
N SER A 564 -3.51 9.36 -24.60
CA SER A 564 -4.34 9.28 -23.38
C SER A 564 -5.82 9.27 -23.77
N PRO A 565 -6.34 8.09 -24.10
CA PRO A 565 -7.52 7.93 -24.94
C PRO A 565 -8.86 8.30 -24.29
N ALA A 566 -8.95 8.48 -22.98
CA ALA A 566 -10.18 8.67 -22.21
C ALA A 566 -11.22 7.51 -22.32
N CYS A 567 -10.90 6.48 -23.06
CA CYS A 567 -11.78 5.38 -23.46
C CYS A 567 -11.14 4.01 -23.24
N ALA A 568 -11.95 2.98 -23.03
CA ALA A 568 -11.49 1.60 -23.09
C ALA A 568 -11.05 1.25 -24.52
N SER A 569 -10.27 0.19 -24.67
CA SER A 569 -9.61 -0.18 -25.92
C SER A 569 -10.31 -1.29 -26.71
N LEU A 570 -11.33 -1.93 -26.12
CA LEU A 570 -11.89 -3.21 -26.60
C LEU A 570 -12.67 -3.11 -27.92
N ASP A 571 -12.92 -1.92 -28.42
CA ASP A 571 -13.51 -1.69 -29.76
C ASP A 571 -12.52 -1.85 -30.91
N MET A 572 -11.22 -1.59 -30.66
CA MET A 572 -10.17 -1.64 -31.68
C MET A 572 -9.02 -2.59 -31.32
N PHE A 573 -8.83 -2.93 -30.03
CA PHE A 573 -7.68 -3.69 -29.54
C PHE A 573 -8.11 -4.80 -28.57
N ARG A 574 -7.27 -5.81 -28.37
CA ARG A 574 -7.51 -6.89 -27.40
C ARG A 574 -7.62 -6.39 -25.96
N ASN A 575 -6.81 -5.41 -25.60
CA ASN A 575 -6.73 -4.77 -24.28
C ASN A 575 -5.91 -3.46 -24.40
N TYR A 576 -5.71 -2.75 -23.30
CA TYR A 576 -4.95 -1.49 -23.30
C TYR A 576 -3.44 -1.72 -23.52
N GLU A 577 -2.88 -2.85 -23.13
CA GLU A 577 -1.49 -3.23 -23.39
C GLU A 577 -1.25 -3.36 -24.91
N HIS A 578 -2.14 -4.06 -25.60
CA HIS A 578 -2.05 -4.18 -27.06
C HIS A 578 -2.17 -2.81 -27.77
N ARG A 579 -2.99 -1.90 -27.25
CA ARG A 579 -3.05 -0.52 -27.77
C ARG A 579 -1.72 0.21 -27.56
N ALA A 580 -1.09 0.02 -26.41
CA ALA A 580 0.24 0.57 -26.12
C ALA A 580 1.33 0.00 -27.03
N GLU A 581 1.32 -1.32 -27.27
CA GLU A 581 2.24 -1.99 -28.22
C GLU A 581 2.15 -1.35 -29.60
N VAL A 582 0.93 -1.25 -30.15
CA VAL A 582 0.70 -0.63 -31.47
C VAL A 582 1.14 0.83 -31.52
N PHE A 583 0.94 1.60 -30.42
CA PHE A 583 1.43 2.97 -30.35
C PHE A 583 2.95 3.04 -30.37
N ARG A 584 3.64 2.22 -29.57
CA ARG A 584 5.11 2.16 -29.50
C ARG A 584 5.72 1.73 -30.84
N ASP A 585 5.12 0.75 -31.51
CA ASP A 585 5.55 0.29 -32.81
C ASP A 585 5.45 1.43 -33.87
N ALA A 586 4.32 2.16 -33.87
CA ALA A 586 4.14 3.30 -34.77
C ALA A 586 5.11 4.45 -34.48
N VAL A 587 5.45 4.71 -33.21
CA VAL A 587 6.47 5.69 -32.81
C VAL A 587 7.88 5.22 -33.22
N ALA A 588 8.16 3.91 -33.09
CA ALA A 588 9.43 3.32 -33.53
C ALA A 588 9.64 3.48 -35.04
N GLU A 589 8.60 3.21 -35.85
CA GLU A 589 8.64 3.45 -37.30
C GLU A 589 8.93 4.92 -37.64
N LEU A 590 8.36 5.88 -36.92
CA LEU A 590 8.67 7.31 -37.06
C LEU A 590 10.11 7.64 -36.68
N ALA A 591 10.62 7.07 -35.61
CA ALA A 591 11.99 7.26 -35.14
C ALA A 591 13.00 6.72 -36.18
N ASP A 592 12.76 5.52 -36.71
CA ASP A 592 13.58 4.89 -37.75
C ASP A 592 13.58 5.73 -39.01
N ALA A 593 12.42 6.23 -39.46
CA ALA A 593 12.31 7.11 -40.62
C ALA A 593 13.05 8.46 -40.42
N ALA A 594 13.14 8.94 -39.19
CA ALA A 594 13.89 10.15 -38.82
C ALA A 594 15.39 9.88 -38.54
N GLY A 595 15.83 8.61 -38.55
CA GLY A 595 17.21 8.22 -38.22
C GLY A 595 17.57 8.38 -36.75
N VAL A 596 16.57 8.31 -35.85
CA VAL A 596 16.72 8.45 -34.40
C VAL A 596 16.66 7.08 -33.73
N SER A 597 17.63 6.75 -32.86
CA SER A 597 17.60 5.53 -32.07
C SER A 597 16.66 5.67 -30.85
N MET A 598 15.77 4.69 -30.64
CA MET A 598 14.90 4.63 -29.46
C MET A 598 15.68 4.44 -28.14
N GLU A 599 16.89 3.87 -28.17
CA GLU A 599 17.72 3.60 -26.98
C GLU A 599 18.33 4.85 -26.33
N GLY A 600 18.31 6.00 -26.99
CA GLY A 600 18.88 7.26 -26.49
C GLY A 600 17.87 8.26 -25.92
N ALA A 601 16.59 7.92 -25.86
CA ALA A 601 15.49 8.83 -25.56
C ALA A 601 14.94 8.78 -24.12
N LEU A 602 15.57 8.02 -23.22
CA LEU A 602 15.09 7.84 -21.83
C LEU A 602 16.05 8.42 -20.78
#